data_bcc5b94a5ca18469ed5939334fa09551
#
_entry.id   bcc5b94a5ca18469ed5939334fa09551
#
_cell.length_a   1.000
_cell.length_b   1.000
_cell.length_c   1.000
_cell.angle_alpha   90.00
_cell.angle_beta   90.00
_cell.angle_gamma   90.00
#
_symmetry.space_group_name_H-M   'P 1'
#
loop_
_entity.id
_entity.type
_entity.pdbx_description
1 polymer ?
#
loop_
_entity_poly.entity_id
_entity_poly.type
_entity_poly.pdbx_seq_one_letter_code
_entity_poly.pdbx_strand_id
1 'polypeptide(L)'
;MEDKYTQFKIEKLSDQFTGSTRTVRRNLLIAASIGIALSVDGIKFGTFFGIDFKDATTSKLAIGAIAVIALYELISFIVYAAIDHRSWVLKANSILHSSAASVLNDVSKYTRQVQDQLGYIRGKMTSDDDSVVEAIKSQAGVIDGIVNKANDEITNYVNSLNQLKSQIKIVNFAQLGRIYLIDWGIPVFMGGLSLYRNHDSILEFLSAVFV
;
A
#
# COMPACT_ATOMS: atom_id res chain seq x y z
N MET A 1 18.44 -12.86 -3.33
CA MET A 1 17.98 -11.88 -2.30
C MET A 1 17.79 -10.49 -2.88
N GLU A 2 18.69 -10.00 -3.73
CA GLU A 2 18.64 -8.71 -4.41
C GLU A 2 17.35 -8.51 -5.25
N ASP A 3 16.86 -9.56 -5.92
CA ASP A 3 15.67 -9.52 -6.76
C ASP A 3 14.38 -9.27 -5.94
N LYS A 4 14.20 -9.91 -4.79
CA LYS A 4 13.02 -9.71 -3.91
C LYS A 4 13.00 -8.32 -3.26
N TYR A 5 14.19 -7.78 -2.96
CA TYR A 5 14.34 -6.42 -2.48
C TYR A 5 13.90 -5.40 -3.53
N THR A 6 14.37 -5.62 -4.76
CA THR A 6 14.01 -4.78 -5.90
C THR A 6 12.50 -4.84 -6.15
N GLN A 7 11.87 -6.02 -6.09
CA GLN A 7 10.43 -6.19 -6.22
C GLN A 7 9.66 -5.45 -5.12
N PHE A 8 10.09 -5.55 -3.85
CA PHE A 8 9.47 -4.81 -2.75
C PHE A 8 9.55 -3.30 -2.95
N LYS A 9 10.71 -2.80 -3.40
CA LYS A 9 10.92 -1.38 -3.71
C LYS A 9 10.02 -0.92 -4.86
N ILE A 10 9.91 -1.71 -5.92
CA ILE A 10 9.05 -1.43 -7.06
C ILE A 10 7.57 -1.38 -6.63
N GLU A 11 7.11 -2.37 -5.84
CA GLU A 11 5.73 -2.41 -5.36
C GLU A 11 5.41 -1.24 -4.43
N LYS A 12 6.35 -0.85 -3.55
CA LYS A 12 6.19 0.33 -2.69
C LYS A 12 6.19 1.64 -3.47
N LEU A 13 6.90 1.73 -4.59
CA LEU A 13 6.93 2.90 -5.47
C LEU A 13 5.78 2.89 -6.49
N SER A 14 5.10 1.75 -6.67
CA SER A 14 3.96 1.64 -7.57
C SER A 14 2.80 2.53 -7.10
N ASP A 15 1.97 2.90 -8.05
CA ASP A 15 0.74 3.62 -7.73
C ASP A 15 -0.20 2.68 -6.96
N GLN A 16 -0.67 3.14 -5.80
CA GLN A 16 -1.58 2.37 -4.96
C GLN A 16 -2.99 2.25 -5.55
N PHE A 17 -3.37 3.14 -6.49
CA PHE A 17 -4.71 3.19 -7.01
C PHE A 17 -4.87 2.39 -8.31
N THR A 18 -5.91 1.58 -8.33
CA THR A 18 -6.37 0.89 -9.54
C THR A 18 -6.94 1.86 -10.58
N GLY A 19 -7.14 1.38 -11.80
CA GLY A 19 -7.79 2.15 -12.86
C GLY A 19 -9.19 2.65 -12.46
N SER A 20 -9.96 1.84 -11.73
CA SER A 20 -11.29 2.19 -11.23
C SER A 20 -11.24 3.36 -10.26
N THR A 21 -10.37 3.30 -9.25
CA THR A 21 -10.21 4.38 -8.27
C THR A 21 -9.76 5.69 -8.92
N ARG A 22 -8.86 5.61 -9.90
CA ARG A 22 -8.44 6.81 -10.67
C ARG A 22 -9.58 7.44 -11.45
N THR A 23 -10.46 6.61 -12.03
CA THR A 23 -11.63 7.09 -12.76
C THR A 23 -12.60 7.79 -11.82
N VAL A 24 -12.95 7.18 -10.69
CA VAL A 24 -13.82 7.78 -9.67
C VAL A 24 -13.21 9.07 -9.13
N ARG A 25 -11.89 9.10 -8.82
CA ARG A 25 -11.18 10.31 -8.40
C ARG A 25 -11.33 11.45 -9.41
N ARG A 26 -11.13 11.16 -10.68
CA ARG A 26 -11.28 12.16 -11.76
C ARG A 26 -12.71 12.68 -11.84
N ASN A 27 -13.70 11.80 -11.80
CA ASN A 27 -15.11 12.17 -11.86
C ASN A 27 -15.50 13.04 -10.66
N LEU A 28 -15.05 12.66 -9.44
CA LEU A 28 -15.24 13.44 -8.22
C LEU A 28 -14.66 14.86 -8.36
N LEU A 29 -13.42 14.96 -8.83
CA LEU A 29 -12.78 16.27 -9.01
C LEU A 29 -13.52 17.14 -10.02
N ILE A 30 -14.00 16.55 -11.12
CA ILE A 30 -14.81 17.27 -12.12
C ILE A 30 -16.13 17.74 -11.50
N ALA A 31 -16.90 16.83 -10.89
CA ALA A 31 -18.19 17.16 -10.29
C ALA A 31 -18.05 18.21 -9.18
N ALA A 32 -17.06 18.04 -8.28
CA ALA A 32 -16.78 18.98 -7.21
C ALA A 32 -16.35 20.36 -7.74
N SER A 33 -15.50 20.41 -8.75
CA SER A 33 -15.07 21.68 -9.35
C SER A 33 -16.23 22.43 -10.00
N ILE A 34 -17.10 21.72 -10.72
CA ILE A 34 -18.31 22.31 -11.31
C ILE A 34 -19.24 22.82 -10.20
N GLY A 35 -19.51 21.99 -9.16
CA GLY A 35 -20.35 22.37 -8.05
C GLY A 35 -19.83 23.61 -7.31
N ILE A 36 -18.52 23.70 -7.08
CA ILE A 36 -17.90 24.89 -6.45
C ILE A 36 -18.01 26.11 -7.38
N ALA A 37 -17.71 25.96 -8.67
CA ALA A 37 -17.78 27.05 -9.63
C ALA A 37 -19.20 27.63 -9.73
N LEU A 38 -20.22 26.77 -9.74
CA LEU A 38 -21.63 27.18 -9.79
C LEU A 38 -22.10 27.84 -8.48
N SER A 39 -21.45 27.56 -7.34
CA SER A 39 -21.78 28.15 -6.05
C SER A 39 -21.10 29.49 -5.77
N VAL A 40 -20.24 29.99 -6.69
CA VAL A 40 -19.58 31.29 -6.50
C VAL A 40 -20.50 32.40 -6.97
N ASP A 41 -20.87 33.29 -6.05
CA ASP A 41 -21.67 34.47 -6.34
C ASP A 41 -21.00 35.36 -7.37
N GLY A 42 -21.76 35.79 -8.39
CA GLY A 42 -21.26 36.67 -9.45
C GLY A 42 -20.83 35.96 -10.73
N ILE A 43 -20.69 34.65 -10.75
CA ILE A 43 -20.48 33.89 -11.99
C ILE A 43 -21.86 33.58 -12.58
N LYS A 44 -22.24 34.32 -13.61
CA LYS A 44 -23.47 34.07 -14.36
C LYS A 44 -23.20 33.07 -15.49
N PHE A 45 -23.61 31.84 -15.29
CA PHE A 45 -23.65 30.87 -16.39
C PHE A 45 -24.93 31.09 -17.17
N GLY A 46 -24.81 31.42 -18.46
CA GLY A 46 -25.99 31.56 -19.33
C GLY A 46 -26.63 30.21 -19.61
N THR A 47 -25.88 29.33 -20.27
CA THR A 47 -26.29 27.97 -20.57
C THR A 47 -25.11 27.03 -20.33
N PHE A 48 -25.31 25.96 -19.55
CA PHE A 48 -24.27 24.94 -19.29
C PHE A 48 -24.92 23.56 -19.50
N PHE A 49 -24.36 22.73 -20.36
CA PHE A 49 -24.93 21.44 -20.77
C PHE A 49 -26.38 21.55 -21.31
N GLY A 50 -26.74 22.65 -21.97
CA GLY A 50 -28.08 22.85 -22.49
C GLY A 50 -29.13 23.28 -21.46
N ILE A 51 -28.74 23.49 -20.20
CA ILE A 51 -29.61 23.99 -19.13
C ILE A 51 -29.45 25.51 -19.05
N ASP A 52 -30.59 26.23 -19.13
CA ASP A 52 -30.61 27.70 -18.98
C ASP A 52 -30.68 28.04 -17.49
N PHE A 53 -29.62 28.64 -16.94
CA PHE A 53 -29.51 29.04 -15.53
C PHE A 53 -30.09 30.44 -15.22
N LYS A 54 -30.90 30.99 -16.14
CA LYS A 54 -31.55 32.29 -15.88
C LYS A 54 -32.63 32.23 -14.84
N ASP A 55 -33.30 31.06 -14.71
CA ASP A 55 -34.29 30.83 -13.67
C ASP A 55 -33.62 30.32 -12.39
N ALA A 56 -33.87 31.01 -11.25
CA ALA A 56 -33.24 30.68 -9.97
C ALA A 56 -33.60 29.27 -9.48
N THR A 57 -34.80 28.79 -9.72
CA THR A 57 -35.26 27.46 -9.31
C THR A 57 -34.56 26.38 -10.12
N THR A 58 -34.51 26.51 -11.45
CA THR A 58 -33.80 25.58 -12.33
C THR A 58 -32.33 25.53 -12.02
N SER A 59 -31.72 26.68 -11.72
CA SER A 59 -30.32 26.77 -11.29
C SER A 59 -30.03 25.99 -10.00
N LYS A 60 -30.85 26.15 -8.98
CA LYS A 60 -30.68 25.44 -7.69
C LYS A 60 -30.86 23.93 -7.82
N LEU A 61 -31.87 23.49 -8.60
CA LEU A 61 -32.09 22.07 -8.86
C LEU A 61 -30.90 21.45 -9.61
N ALA A 62 -30.36 22.13 -10.61
CA ALA A 62 -29.19 21.66 -11.34
C ALA A 62 -27.93 21.59 -10.46
N ILE A 63 -27.70 22.61 -9.62
CA ILE A 63 -26.60 22.61 -8.64
C ILE A 63 -26.77 21.46 -7.64
N GLY A 64 -28.00 21.25 -7.14
CA GLY A 64 -28.34 20.15 -6.24
C GLY A 64 -28.06 18.78 -6.88
N ALA A 65 -28.44 18.58 -8.13
CA ALA A 65 -28.16 17.35 -8.86
C ALA A 65 -26.65 17.08 -8.98
N ILE A 66 -25.85 18.10 -9.35
CA ILE A 66 -24.39 18.00 -9.44
C ILE A 66 -23.77 17.69 -8.07
N ALA A 67 -24.29 18.31 -7.00
CA ALA A 67 -23.82 18.06 -5.66
C ALA A 67 -24.15 16.62 -5.18
N VAL A 68 -25.29 16.06 -5.54
CA VAL A 68 -25.63 14.65 -5.28
C VAL A 68 -24.70 13.71 -6.05
N ILE A 69 -24.36 14.01 -7.30
CA ILE A 69 -23.35 13.25 -8.04
C ILE A 69 -22.00 13.33 -7.34
N ALA A 70 -21.58 14.51 -6.92
CA ALA A 70 -20.32 14.69 -6.19
C ALA A 70 -20.33 13.90 -4.86
N LEU A 71 -21.44 13.82 -4.15
CA LEU A 71 -21.59 12.99 -2.95
C LEU A 71 -21.42 11.51 -3.24
N TYR A 72 -22.09 11.02 -4.27
CA TYR A 72 -21.97 9.62 -4.73
C TYR A 72 -20.51 9.27 -5.08
N GLU A 73 -19.87 10.12 -5.89
CA GLU A 73 -18.47 9.92 -6.30
C GLU A 73 -17.51 10.03 -5.12
N LEU A 74 -17.79 10.88 -4.11
CA LEU A 74 -17.00 11.00 -2.89
C LEU A 74 -17.06 9.72 -2.06
N ILE A 75 -18.24 9.18 -1.83
CA ILE A 75 -18.43 7.92 -1.11
C ILE A 75 -17.73 6.78 -1.86
N SER A 76 -17.96 6.68 -3.16
CA SER A 76 -17.34 5.69 -4.03
C SER A 76 -15.81 5.78 -3.99
N PHE A 77 -15.26 7.00 -4.06
CA PHE A 77 -13.82 7.22 -3.97
C PHE A 77 -13.24 6.73 -2.64
N ILE A 78 -13.87 7.09 -1.51
CA ILE A 78 -13.42 6.66 -0.17
C ILE A 78 -13.38 5.13 -0.08
N VAL A 79 -14.42 4.45 -0.55
CA VAL A 79 -14.52 2.99 -0.52
C VAL A 79 -13.43 2.34 -1.37
N TYR A 80 -13.33 2.73 -2.65
CA TYR A 80 -12.34 2.16 -3.56
C TYR A 80 -10.91 2.46 -3.14
N ALA A 81 -10.63 3.69 -2.70
CA ALA A 81 -9.32 4.07 -2.22
C ALA A 81 -8.90 3.30 -0.96
N ALA A 82 -9.85 3.03 -0.05
CA ALA A 82 -9.58 2.20 1.14
C ALA A 82 -9.27 0.73 0.77
N ILE A 83 -9.98 0.16 -0.19
CA ILE A 83 -9.75 -1.21 -0.70
C ILE A 83 -8.36 -1.28 -1.35
N ASP A 84 -8.04 -0.36 -2.24
CA ASP A 84 -6.77 -0.31 -2.94
C ASP A 84 -5.60 -0.13 -1.98
N HIS A 85 -5.74 0.76 -0.99
CA HIS A 85 -4.72 0.97 0.03
C HIS A 85 -4.45 -0.32 0.83
N ARG A 86 -5.49 -1.02 1.27
CA ARG A 86 -5.35 -2.31 1.97
C ARG A 86 -4.67 -3.36 1.08
N SER A 87 -5.10 -3.49 -0.17
CA SER A 87 -4.50 -4.41 -1.13
C SER A 87 -3.01 -4.12 -1.34
N TRP A 88 -2.64 -2.85 -1.50
CA TRP A 88 -1.26 -2.42 -1.67
C TRP A 88 -0.40 -2.75 -0.43
N VAL A 89 -0.91 -2.50 0.80
CA VAL A 89 -0.22 -2.86 2.05
C VAL A 89 -0.02 -4.38 2.17
N LEU A 90 -1.05 -5.17 1.84
CA LEU A 90 -0.98 -6.64 1.88
C LEU A 90 0.06 -7.19 0.91
N LYS A 91 0.11 -6.68 -0.33
CA LYS A 91 1.12 -7.09 -1.32
C LYS A 91 2.53 -6.78 -0.83
N ALA A 92 2.77 -5.56 -0.32
CA ALA A 92 4.06 -5.18 0.21
C ALA A 92 4.50 -6.07 1.39
N ASN A 93 3.59 -6.40 2.29
CA ASN A 93 3.86 -7.29 3.42
C ASN A 93 4.12 -8.74 2.97
N SER A 94 3.40 -9.25 1.96
CA SER A 94 3.60 -10.61 1.45
C SER A 94 5.01 -10.82 0.90
N ILE A 95 5.59 -9.82 0.24
CA ILE A 95 6.96 -9.85 -0.26
C ILE A 95 7.97 -9.96 0.90
N LEU A 96 7.76 -9.17 1.97
CA LEU A 96 8.59 -9.23 3.17
C LEU A 96 8.51 -10.60 3.86
N HIS A 97 7.30 -11.14 4.04
CA HIS A 97 7.09 -12.45 4.65
C HIS A 97 7.72 -13.58 3.83
N SER A 98 7.60 -13.54 2.50
CA SER A 98 8.23 -14.54 1.63
C SER A 98 9.76 -14.52 1.72
N SER A 99 10.36 -13.35 1.93
CA SER A 99 11.81 -13.21 2.13
C SER A 99 12.24 -13.77 3.48
N ALA A 100 11.51 -13.49 4.56
CA ALA A 100 11.77 -14.05 5.88
C ALA A 100 11.64 -15.57 5.89
N ALA A 101 10.59 -16.11 5.26
CA ALA A 101 10.39 -17.55 5.15
C ALA A 101 11.53 -18.25 4.39
N SER A 102 12.09 -17.62 3.35
CA SER A 102 13.26 -18.14 2.64
C SER A 102 14.47 -18.28 3.57
N VAL A 103 14.79 -17.23 4.33
CA VAL A 103 15.93 -17.26 5.27
C VAL A 103 15.72 -18.29 6.38
N LEU A 104 14.51 -18.39 6.93
CA LEU A 104 14.20 -19.40 7.95
C LEU A 104 14.36 -20.82 7.39
N ASN A 105 13.99 -21.06 6.14
CA ASN A 105 14.20 -22.35 5.49
C ASN A 105 15.68 -22.68 5.32
N ASP A 106 16.50 -21.70 4.92
CA ASP A 106 17.94 -21.88 4.76
C ASP A 106 18.62 -22.16 6.12
N VAL A 107 18.25 -21.41 7.17
CA VAL A 107 18.74 -21.67 8.54
C VAL A 107 18.31 -23.05 9.03
N SER A 108 17.08 -23.48 8.77
CA SER A 108 16.60 -24.83 9.11
C SER A 108 17.42 -25.93 8.40
N LYS A 109 17.78 -25.69 7.14
CA LYS A 109 18.66 -26.60 6.37
C LYS A 109 20.05 -26.72 7.03
N TYR A 110 20.66 -25.59 7.43
CA TYR A 110 21.95 -25.62 8.12
C TYR A 110 21.85 -26.31 9.47
N THR A 111 20.80 -26.06 10.23
CA THR A 111 20.56 -26.75 11.52
C THR A 111 20.47 -28.26 11.34
N ARG A 112 19.77 -28.72 10.30
CA ARG A 112 19.67 -30.15 9.98
C ARG A 112 21.02 -30.73 9.59
N GLN A 113 21.82 -30.03 8.79
CA GLN A 113 23.18 -30.46 8.44
C GLN A 113 24.09 -30.61 9.68
N VAL A 114 24.01 -29.65 10.66
CA VAL A 114 24.73 -29.76 11.91
C VAL A 114 24.28 -30.97 12.71
N GLN A 115 22.97 -31.24 12.79
CA GLN A 115 22.43 -32.41 13.49
C GLN A 115 22.91 -33.74 12.87
N ASP A 116 22.97 -33.81 11.55
CA ASP A 116 23.46 -34.99 10.83
C ASP A 116 24.94 -35.23 11.12
N GLN A 117 25.76 -34.18 11.16
CA GLN A 117 27.20 -34.30 11.53
C GLN A 117 27.39 -34.70 12.99
N LEU A 118 26.58 -34.16 13.91
CA LEU A 118 26.62 -34.57 15.32
C LEU A 118 26.18 -36.03 15.47
N GLY A 119 25.19 -36.48 14.72
CA GLY A 119 24.76 -37.88 14.66
C GLY A 119 25.88 -38.82 14.21
N TYR A 120 26.61 -38.40 13.16
CA TYR A 120 27.79 -39.15 12.67
C TYR A 120 28.90 -39.25 13.76
N ILE A 121 29.25 -38.14 14.42
CA ILE A 121 30.23 -38.14 15.51
C ILE A 121 29.79 -39.08 16.64
N ARG A 122 28.51 -38.99 17.04
CA ARG A 122 27.96 -39.86 18.12
C ARG A 122 28.03 -41.34 17.75
N GLY A 123 27.76 -41.67 16.50
CA GLY A 123 27.87 -43.05 16.02
C GLY A 123 29.32 -43.57 16.04
N LYS A 124 30.31 -42.70 15.82
CA LYS A 124 31.75 -43.06 15.90
C LYS A 124 32.25 -43.18 17.31
N MET A 125 31.73 -42.42 18.26
CA MET A 125 32.12 -42.46 19.67
C MET A 125 31.82 -43.81 20.39
N THR A 126 31.07 -44.67 19.76
CA THR A 126 30.78 -46.03 20.29
C THR A 126 31.87 -47.05 19.93
N SER A 127 32.87 -46.69 19.15
CA SER A 127 34.02 -47.54 18.82
C SER A 127 35.29 -47.03 19.54
N ASP A 128 35.99 -47.93 20.20
CA ASP A 128 37.09 -47.66 21.17
C ASP A 128 38.44 -47.51 20.39
N ASP A 129 38.55 -46.59 19.43
CA ASP A 129 39.72 -46.50 18.54
C ASP A 129 40.23 -45.05 18.46
N ASP A 130 41.56 -44.85 18.42
CA ASP A 130 42.24 -43.55 18.22
C ASP A 130 41.76 -42.77 16.96
N SER A 131 41.22 -43.47 15.99
CA SER A 131 40.55 -42.90 14.81
C SER A 131 39.37 -41.98 15.15
N VAL A 132 38.77 -42.15 16.31
CA VAL A 132 37.63 -41.35 16.79
C VAL A 132 37.99 -39.88 17.02
N VAL A 133 39.17 -39.65 17.61
CA VAL A 133 39.65 -38.27 17.93
C VAL A 133 39.92 -37.49 16.64
N GLU A 134 40.49 -38.14 15.64
CA GLU A 134 40.79 -37.52 14.33
C GLU A 134 39.47 -37.22 13.55
N ALA A 135 38.50 -38.15 13.60
CA ALA A 135 37.19 -37.96 13.05
C ALA A 135 36.42 -36.79 13.73
N ILE A 136 36.50 -36.66 15.05
CA ILE A 136 35.88 -35.55 15.79
C ILE A 136 36.50 -34.21 15.39
N LYS A 137 37.84 -34.11 15.31
CA LYS A 137 38.51 -32.88 14.87
C LYS A 137 38.16 -32.49 13.44
N SER A 138 38.09 -33.43 12.52
CA SER A 138 37.70 -33.20 11.12
C SER A 138 36.25 -32.70 11.04
N GLN A 139 35.34 -33.32 11.79
CA GLN A 139 33.93 -32.95 11.78
C GLN A 139 33.64 -31.63 12.49
N ALA A 140 34.41 -31.27 13.54
CA ALA A 140 34.33 -29.97 14.19
C ALA A 140 34.56 -28.83 13.16
N GLY A 141 35.59 -28.97 12.30
CA GLY A 141 35.82 -27.98 11.24
C GLY A 141 34.69 -27.86 10.23
N VAL A 142 34.03 -28.98 9.90
CA VAL A 142 32.84 -28.96 9.01
C VAL A 142 31.66 -28.26 9.70
N ILE A 143 31.42 -28.54 10.97
CA ILE A 143 30.34 -27.89 11.74
C ILE A 143 30.57 -26.39 11.85
N ASP A 144 31.81 -25.97 12.18
CA ASP A 144 32.17 -24.55 12.23
C ASP A 144 31.94 -23.86 10.86
N GLY A 145 32.28 -24.52 9.77
CA GLY A 145 32.01 -24.00 8.42
C GLY A 145 30.51 -23.83 8.14
N ILE A 146 29.67 -24.78 8.60
CA ILE A 146 28.21 -24.71 8.43
C ILE A 146 27.62 -23.58 9.32
N VAL A 147 28.05 -23.47 10.57
CA VAL A 147 27.62 -22.43 11.52
C VAL A 147 28.00 -21.04 11.00
N ASN A 148 29.23 -20.88 10.52
CA ASN A 148 29.68 -19.61 9.95
C ASN A 148 28.86 -19.20 8.72
N LYS A 149 28.56 -20.12 7.80
CA LYS A 149 27.67 -19.84 6.66
C LYS A 149 26.28 -19.43 7.10
N ALA A 150 25.69 -20.10 8.08
CA ALA A 150 24.39 -19.74 8.62
C ALA A 150 24.39 -18.34 9.24
N ASN A 151 25.46 -18.01 10.00
CA ASN A 151 25.63 -16.71 10.63
C ASN A 151 25.82 -15.60 9.58
N ASP A 152 26.60 -15.85 8.54
CA ASP A 152 26.79 -14.89 7.44
C ASP A 152 25.46 -14.61 6.70
N GLU A 153 24.66 -15.63 6.44
CA GLU A 153 23.34 -15.43 5.80
C GLU A 153 22.38 -14.64 6.69
N ILE A 154 22.33 -14.94 8.00
CA ILE A 154 21.52 -14.18 8.96
C ILE A 154 22.00 -12.72 9.00
N THR A 155 23.30 -12.50 9.08
CA THR A 155 23.90 -11.16 9.13
C THR A 155 23.60 -10.37 7.86
N ASN A 156 23.73 -10.98 6.69
CA ASN A 156 23.41 -10.38 5.41
C ASN A 156 21.92 -10.02 5.32
N TYR A 157 21.05 -10.88 5.84
CA TYR A 157 19.61 -10.60 5.90
C TYR A 157 19.29 -9.43 6.83
N VAL A 158 19.86 -9.40 8.03
CA VAL A 158 19.67 -8.30 9.00
C VAL A 158 20.18 -6.98 8.42
N ASN A 159 21.35 -6.98 7.79
CA ASN A 159 21.91 -5.81 7.14
C ASN A 159 21.00 -5.31 5.98
N SER A 160 20.50 -6.22 5.18
CA SER A 160 19.54 -5.91 4.11
C SER A 160 18.24 -5.31 4.66
N LEU A 161 17.71 -5.85 5.76
CA LEU A 161 16.54 -5.28 6.45
C LEU A 161 16.81 -3.89 7.03
N ASN A 162 17.98 -3.65 7.60
CA ASN A 162 18.36 -2.36 8.16
C ASN A 162 18.53 -1.30 7.06
N GLN A 163 19.12 -1.66 5.93
CA GLN A 163 19.20 -0.79 4.76
C GLN A 163 17.81 -0.48 4.20
N LEU A 164 16.92 -1.49 4.11
CA LEU A 164 15.51 -1.32 3.76
C LEU A 164 14.84 -0.32 4.69
N LYS A 165 14.95 -0.52 6.00
CA LYS A 165 14.33 0.33 7.01
C LYS A 165 14.79 1.79 6.91
N SER A 166 16.05 2.02 6.62
CA SER A 166 16.63 3.36 6.42
C SER A 166 16.09 4.03 5.14
N GLN A 167 16.10 3.33 4.02
CA GLN A 167 15.60 3.85 2.74
C GLN A 167 14.08 4.04 2.75
N ILE A 168 13.34 3.14 3.42
CA ILE A 168 11.90 3.24 3.60
C ILE A 168 11.51 4.50 4.39
N LYS A 169 12.30 4.95 5.38
CA LYS A 169 11.99 6.17 6.14
C LYS A 169 11.90 7.41 5.24
N ILE A 170 12.83 7.59 4.33
CA ILE A 170 12.89 8.78 3.46
C ILE A 170 11.83 8.69 2.35
N VAL A 171 11.73 7.53 1.71
CA VAL A 171 10.75 7.28 0.64
C VAL A 171 9.32 7.27 1.20
N ASN A 172 9.09 6.72 2.41
CA ASN A 172 7.78 6.73 3.04
C ASN A 172 7.29 8.13 3.36
N PHE A 173 8.14 9.06 3.81
CA PHE A 173 7.68 10.41 4.13
C PHE A 173 7.19 11.15 2.87
N ALA A 174 7.94 11.09 1.79
CA ALA A 174 7.54 11.70 0.52
C ALA A 174 6.31 11.02 -0.10
N GLN A 175 6.24 9.68 -0.05
CA GLN A 175 5.10 8.93 -0.56
C GLN A 175 3.85 9.07 0.32
N LEU A 176 3.98 9.05 1.64
CA LEU A 176 2.86 9.30 2.55
C LEU A 176 2.32 10.72 2.33
N GLY A 177 3.21 11.71 2.17
CA GLY A 177 2.80 13.06 1.80
C GLY A 177 2.03 13.10 0.48
N ARG A 178 2.54 12.45 -0.56
CA ARG A 178 1.83 12.34 -1.84
C ARG A 178 0.48 11.64 -1.69
N ILE A 179 0.46 10.47 -1.07
CA ILE A 179 -0.74 9.64 -0.89
C ILE A 179 -1.81 10.39 -0.10
N TYR A 180 -1.47 10.87 1.09
CA TYR A 180 -2.46 11.49 1.98
C TYR A 180 -2.82 12.92 1.61
N LEU A 181 -1.90 13.73 1.07
CA LEU A 181 -2.20 15.10 0.68
C LEU A 181 -2.78 15.19 -0.73
N ILE A 182 -2.13 14.57 -1.72
CA ILE A 182 -2.49 14.75 -3.13
C ILE A 182 -3.55 13.74 -3.55
N ASP A 183 -3.29 12.45 -3.29
CA ASP A 183 -4.15 11.39 -3.84
C ASP A 183 -5.46 11.23 -3.06
N TRP A 184 -5.46 11.46 -1.75
CA TRP A 184 -6.64 11.41 -0.89
C TRP A 184 -7.16 12.81 -0.50
N GLY A 185 -6.26 13.67 -0.02
CA GLY A 185 -6.63 14.94 0.61
C GLY A 185 -7.33 15.88 -0.35
N ILE A 186 -6.80 16.09 -1.55
CA ILE A 186 -7.39 17.00 -2.53
C ILE A 186 -8.79 16.53 -2.94
N PRO A 187 -9.03 15.27 -3.37
CA PRO A 187 -10.37 14.83 -3.76
C PRO A 187 -11.39 14.90 -2.63
N VAL A 188 -11.02 14.47 -1.43
CA VAL A 188 -11.92 14.52 -0.26
C VAL A 188 -12.22 15.96 0.15
N PHE A 189 -11.21 16.83 0.16
CA PHE A 189 -11.40 18.25 0.47
C PHE A 189 -12.29 18.96 -0.55
N MET A 190 -12.03 18.76 -1.85
CA MET A 190 -12.83 19.35 -2.92
C MET A 190 -14.27 18.84 -2.91
N GLY A 191 -14.45 17.53 -2.74
CA GLY A 191 -15.77 16.93 -2.60
C GLY A 191 -16.52 17.47 -1.39
N GLY A 192 -15.89 17.49 -0.22
CA GLY A 192 -16.47 18.04 1.01
C GLY A 192 -16.81 19.52 0.91
N LEU A 193 -15.92 20.32 0.31
CA LEU A 193 -16.16 21.76 0.08
C LEU A 193 -17.34 21.99 -0.88
N SER A 194 -17.44 21.21 -1.94
CA SER A 194 -18.59 21.28 -2.87
C SER A 194 -19.90 20.97 -2.17
N LEU A 195 -19.93 19.93 -1.33
CA LEU A 195 -21.13 19.56 -0.56
C LEU A 195 -21.50 20.63 0.47
N TYR A 196 -20.52 21.15 1.20
CA TYR A 196 -20.73 22.19 2.21
C TYR A 196 -21.33 23.45 1.58
N ARG A 197 -20.82 23.89 0.42
CA ARG A 197 -21.33 25.10 -0.25
C ARG A 197 -22.71 24.92 -0.88
N ASN A 198 -23.08 23.71 -1.24
CA ASN A 198 -24.31 23.44 -1.98
C ASN A 198 -25.34 22.66 -1.16
N HIS A 199 -25.22 22.62 0.18
CA HIS A 199 -26.09 21.83 1.03
C HIS A 199 -27.58 22.21 0.90
N ASP A 200 -27.92 23.50 0.79
CA ASP A 200 -29.30 23.96 0.59
C ASP A 200 -29.87 23.48 -0.74
N SER A 201 -29.07 23.54 -1.81
CA SER A 201 -29.46 23.07 -3.12
C SER A 201 -29.67 21.56 -3.17
N ILE A 202 -28.92 20.79 -2.37
CA ILE A 202 -29.12 19.34 -2.22
C ILE A 202 -30.48 19.07 -1.58
N LEU A 203 -30.84 19.78 -0.51
CA LEU A 203 -32.12 19.61 0.17
C LEU A 203 -33.29 19.97 -0.75
N GLU A 204 -33.21 21.10 -1.48
CA GLU A 204 -34.22 21.49 -2.47
C GLU A 204 -34.35 20.42 -3.58
N PHE A 205 -33.25 19.90 -4.11
CA PHE A 205 -33.27 18.85 -5.14
C PHE A 205 -33.91 17.55 -4.62
N LEU A 206 -33.52 17.09 -3.44
CA LEU A 206 -34.08 15.88 -2.84
C LEU A 206 -35.57 16.04 -2.54
N SER A 207 -36.01 17.20 -2.04
CA SER A 207 -37.43 17.48 -1.83
C SER A 207 -38.22 17.48 -3.13
N ALA A 208 -37.65 17.98 -4.23
CA ALA A 208 -38.33 18.00 -5.53
C ALA A 208 -38.43 16.62 -6.19
N VAL A 209 -37.52 15.67 -5.83
CA VAL A 209 -37.52 14.32 -6.43
C VAL A 209 -38.35 13.33 -5.61
N PHE A 210 -38.44 13.50 -4.29
CA PHE A 210 -39.06 12.52 -3.39
C PHE A 210 -40.41 13.00 -2.79
N VAL A 211 -40.89 14.18 -3.12
CA VAL A 211 -42.22 14.69 -2.79
C VAL A 211 -43.08 14.75 -4.03
#